data_84f4a8cf68d67d82b259aef41076b576
#
_entry.id   84f4a8cf68d67d82b259aef41076b576
#
_cell.length_a   1.000
_cell.length_b   1.000
_cell.length_c   1.000
_cell.angle_alpha   90.00
_cell.angle_beta   90.00
_cell.angle_gamma   90.00
#
_symmetry.space_group_name_H-M   'P 1'
#
loop_
_entity.id
_entity.type
_entity.pdbx_description
1 polymer ?
#
loop_
_entity_poly.entity_id
_entity_poly.type
_entity_poly.pdbx_seq_one_letter_code
_entity_poly.pdbx_strand_id
1 'polypeptide(L)'
;MKKYFLSLTVIFFAGLLAFSPMQSYLSIGSSIPNADEKMKDISGKEISFKEAMKANGLLVMFTCNTCPYVIKHQRKTKEVAAYALENNIGVILLNSNEANRDGNDSFEAMKAYAIEQKYNWHYAVDKDSKMADEFGAAMTPESFLFNKEGKLLYHGAINNKPRNPDNAETEYLKQAMDEMIAGKVISQPTYPQYGCGIKRKG
;
A
#
# COMPACT_ATOMS: atom_id res chain seq x y z
N MET A 1 10.68 -50.86 59.26
CA MET A 1 9.73 -49.86 58.74
C MET A 1 10.50 -48.94 57.79
N LYS A 2 10.40 -49.17 56.46
CA LYS A 2 11.06 -48.33 55.44
C LYS A 2 10.08 -47.26 54.95
N LYS A 3 10.40 -45.98 55.20
CA LYS A 3 9.63 -44.85 54.74
C LYS A 3 10.07 -44.52 53.31
N TYR A 4 9.17 -44.64 52.32
CA TYR A 4 9.37 -44.18 50.95
C TYR A 4 8.98 -42.70 50.88
N PHE A 5 9.95 -41.82 50.58
CA PHE A 5 9.71 -40.43 50.23
C PHE A 5 9.37 -40.36 48.74
N LEU A 6 8.13 -40.01 48.43
CA LEU A 6 7.68 -39.77 47.05
C LEU A 6 7.99 -38.32 46.70
N SER A 7 9.03 -38.12 45.88
CA SER A 7 9.37 -36.77 45.36
C SER A 7 8.47 -36.45 44.17
N LEU A 8 7.58 -35.48 44.35
CA LEU A 8 6.69 -34.96 43.35
C LEU A 8 7.43 -33.89 42.52
N THR A 9 7.94 -34.27 41.34
CA THR A 9 8.58 -33.33 40.42
C THR A 9 7.48 -32.57 39.61
N VAL A 10 7.22 -31.33 39.95
CA VAL A 10 6.32 -30.45 39.19
C VAL A 10 7.09 -29.93 37.99
N ILE A 11 6.75 -30.41 36.80
CA ILE A 11 7.28 -29.92 35.53
C ILE A 11 6.48 -28.64 35.17
N PHE A 12 7.12 -27.49 35.29
CA PHE A 12 6.56 -26.21 34.89
C PHE A 12 6.71 -26.07 33.36
N PHE A 13 5.63 -26.35 32.63
CA PHE A 13 5.58 -26.13 31.18
C PHE A 13 5.37 -24.63 30.92
N ALA A 14 6.48 -23.90 30.76
CA ALA A 14 6.43 -22.49 30.31
C ALA A 14 6.03 -22.49 28.82
N GLY A 15 4.76 -22.32 28.56
CA GLY A 15 4.26 -22.08 27.21
C GLY A 15 4.81 -20.76 26.67
N LEU A 16 5.75 -20.83 25.72
CA LEU A 16 6.12 -19.68 24.90
C LEU A 16 4.88 -19.30 24.08
N LEU A 17 4.16 -18.27 24.51
CA LEU A 17 3.20 -17.58 23.67
C LEU A 17 4.00 -16.89 22.56
N ALA A 18 4.05 -17.49 21.38
CA ALA A 18 4.56 -16.82 20.18
C ALA A 18 3.64 -15.63 19.87
N PHE A 19 4.04 -14.45 20.30
CA PHE A 19 3.44 -13.19 19.81
C PHE A 19 3.84 -13.06 18.32
N SER A 20 2.94 -13.42 17.41
CA SER A 20 3.08 -12.98 16.02
C SER A 20 2.94 -11.47 16.03
N PRO A 21 3.93 -10.72 15.54
CA PRO A 21 3.79 -9.27 15.43
C PRO A 21 2.59 -8.98 14.54
N MET A 22 1.58 -8.31 15.10
CA MET A 22 0.47 -7.79 14.34
C MET A 22 1.07 -6.76 13.37
N GLN A 23 0.97 -6.99 12.08
CA GLN A 23 1.48 -6.06 11.05
C GLN A 23 0.81 -4.71 11.29
N SER A 24 1.60 -3.74 11.75
CA SER A 24 1.12 -2.38 12.02
C SER A 24 1.30 -1.54 10.77
N TYR A 25 0.25 -0.84 10.38
CA TYR A 25 0.33 0.17 9.32
C TYR A 25 1.32 1.27 9.66
N LEU A 26 1.93 1.84 8.61
CA LEU A 26 2.75 3.03 8.75
C LEU A 26 1.93 4.14 9.43
N SER A 27 2.42 4.66 10.56
CA SER A 27 1.69 5.65 11.34
C SER A 27 1.61 7.00 10.64
N ILE A 28 0.50 7.72 10.79
CA ILE A 28 0.37 9.11 10.32
C ILE A 28 1.51 9.96 10.90
N GLY A 29 2.13 10.77 10.06
CA GLY A 29 3.31 11.58 10.38
C GLY A 29 4.65 10.88 10.19
N SER A 30 4.68 9.55 9.94
CA SER A 30 5.91 8.83 9.62
C SER A 30 6.49 9.28 8.28
N SER A 31 7.82 9.19 8.15
CA SER A 31 8.48 9.40 6.87
C SER A 31 8.27 8.21 5.93
N ILE A 32 8.39 8.47 4.62
CA ILE A 32 8.40 7.39 3.61
C ILE A 32 9.54 6.42 3.94
N PRO A 33 9.26 5.14 4.17
CA PRO A 33 10.31 4.15 4.36
C PRO A 33 11.08 3.91 3.06
N ASN A 34 12.39 3.68 3.18
CA ASN A 34 13.27 3.35 2.04
C ASN A 34 13.12 4.30 0.84
N ALA A 35 13.00 5.62 1.08
CA ALA A 35 12.63 6.62 0.08
C ALA A 35 13.57 6.66 -1.15
N ASP A 36 14.85 6.28 -1.00
CA ASP A 36 15.85 6.23 -2.07
C ASP A 36 15.99 4.86 -2.75
N GLU A 37 15.26 3.82 -2.28
CA GLU A 37 15.34 2.48 -2.84
C GLU A 37 14.76 2.42 -4.26
N LYS A 38 15.52 1.79 -5.16
CA LYS A 38 15.18 1.70 -6.57
C LYS A 38 14.28 0.50 -6.86
N MET A 39 13.19 0.75 -7.56
CA MET A 39 12.23 -0.25 -8.02
C MET A 39 12.13 -0.21 -9.54
N LYS A 40 11.98 -1.38 -10.18
CA LYS A 40 11.85 -1.47 -11.64
C LYS A 40 10.49 -0.96 -12.09
N ASP A 41 10.47 0.17 -12.78
CA ASP A 41 9.28 0.76 -13.39
C ASP A 41 8.96 0.13 -14.76
N ILE A 42 7.69 0.13 -15.15
CA ILE A 42 7.23 -0.40 -16.46
C ILE A 42 7.90 0.27 -17.66
N SER A 43 8.46 1.46 -17.52
CA SER A 43 9.29 2.12 -18.53
C SER A 43 10.62 1.38 -18.82
N GLY A 44 10.95 0.37 -18.01
CA GLY A 44 12.23 -0.34 -18.04
C GLY A 44 13.35 0.36 -17.26
N LYS A 45 13.12 1.56 -16.72
CA LYS A 45 14.04 2.29 -15.85
C LYS A 45 13.77 1.92 -14.39
N GLU A 46 14.67 2.34 -13.52
CA GLU A 46 14.46 2.30 -12.08
C GLU A 46 13.91 3.63 -11.58
N ILE A 47 13.06 3.58 -10.55
CA ILE A 47 12.44 4.73 -9.88
C ILE A 47 12.45 4.53 -8.37
N SER A 48 12.67 5.59 -7.61
CA SER A 48 12.50 5.61 -6.15
C SER A 48 11.32 6.51 -5.77
N PHE A 49 10.84 6.41 -4.53
CA PHE A 49 9.81 7.32 -4.04
C PHE A 49 10.27 8.78 -4.09
N LYS A 50 11.54 9.03 -3.76
CA LYS A 50 12.13 10.37 -3.80
C LYS A 50 12.12 10.98 -5.20
N GLU A 51 12.39 10.19 -6.23
CA GLU A 51 12.36 10.63 -7.62
C GLU A 51 10.93 10.76 -8.17
N ALA A 52 10.01 9.93 -7.70
CA ALA A 52 8.59 10.01 -8.07
C ALA A 52 7.88 11.20 -7.39
N MET A 53 8.40 11.69 -6.26
CA MET A 53 7.82 12.80 -5.51
C MET A 53 7.87 14.09 -6.33
N LYS A 54 6.80 14.90 -6.23
CA LYS A 54 6.70 16.23 -6.81
C LYS A 54 6.59 17.31 -5.72
N ALA A 55 6.45 18.56 -6.17
CA ALA A 55 6.49 19.73 -5.29
C ALA A 55 5.49 19.73 -4.12
N ASN A 56 4.34 19.07 -4.28
CA ASN A 56 3.29 19.02 -3.26
C ASN A 56 3.22 17.66 -2.54
N GLY A 57 4.07 16.67 -2.91
CA GLY A 57 4.11 15.38 -2.24
C GLY A 57 4.05 14.18 -3.17
N LEU A 58 3.61 13.03 -2.63
CA LEU A 58 3.56 11.76 -3.33
C LEU A 58 2.33 10.95 -2.94
N LEU A 59 1.62 10.42 -3.93
CA LEU A 59 0.62 9.38 -3.79
C LEU A 59 1.25 8.03 -4.13
N VAL A 60 1.29 7.13 -3.16
CA VAL A 60 1.69 5.73 -3.33
C VAL A 60 0.44 4.86 -3.27
N MET A 61 0.25 3.96 -4.23
CA MET A 61 -0.87 3.03 -4.25
C MET A 61 -0.39 1.60 -4.47
N PHE A 62 -0.72 0.70 -3.55
CA PHE A 62 -0.51 -0.73 -3.75
C PHE A 62 -1.64 -1.29 -4.61
N THR A 63 -1.27 -1.99 -5.68
CA THR A 63 -2.21 -2.48 -6.70
C THR A 63 -1.75 -3.81 -7.28
N CYS A 64 -2.52 -4.38 -8.19
CA CYS A 64 -2.15 -5.55 -9.00
C CYS A 64 -3.01 -5.59 -10.27
N ASN A 65 -2.72 -6.53 -11.19
CA ASN A 65 -3.42 -6.56 -12.47
C ASN A 65 -4.77 -7.29 -12.42
N THR A 66 -4.98 -8.22 -11.49
CA THR A 66 -6.09 -9.19 -11.54
C THR A 66 -7.07 -9.11 -10.36
N CYS A 67 -6.82 -8.27 -9.36
CA CYS A 67 -7.74 -8.13 -8.24
C CYS A 67 -9.08 -7.54 -8.69
N PRO A 68 -10.22 -8.18 -8.45
CA PRO A 68 -11.54 -7.65 -8.83
C PRO A 68 -11.83 -6.26 -8.25
N TYR A 69 -11.31 -5.96 -7.06
CA TYR A 69 -11.44 -4.63 -6.47
C TYR A 69 -10.60 -3.59 -7.23
N VAL A 70 -9.37 -3.91 -7.64
CA VAL A 70 -8.56 -3.03 -8.47
C VAL A 70 -9.27 -2.75 -9.80
N ILE A 71 -9.78 -3.79 -10.47
CA ILE A 71 -10.51 -3.65 -11.75
C ILE A 71 -11.74 -2.74 -11.57
N LYS A 72 -12.52 -2.93 -10.52
CA LYS A 72 -13.68 -2.08 -10.22
C LYS A 72 -13.31 -0.62 -9.92
N HIS A 73 -12.16 -0.40 -9.26
CA HIS A 73 -11.68 0.93 -8.92
C HIS A 73 -10.88 1.60 -10.03
N GLN A 74 -10.67 0.94 -11.18
CA GLN A 74 -9.77 1.44 -12.23
C GLN A 74 -10.11 2.86 -12.71
N ARG A 75 -11.40 3.17 -12.87
CA ARG A 75 -11.83 4.54 -13.22
C ARG A 75 -11.46 5.53 -12.11
N LYS A 76 -11.76 5.20 -10.86
CA LYS A 76 -11.43 6.06 -9.71
C LYS A 76 -9.92 6.20 -9.50
N THR A 77 -9.15 5.13 -9.69
CA THR A 77 -7.68 5.19 -9.65
C THR A 77 -7.15 6.18 -10.69
N LYS A 78 -7.69 6.15 -11.91
CA LYS A 78 -7.30 7.10 -12.96
C LYS A 78 -7.69 8.55 -12.61
N GLU A 79 -8.89 8.76 -12.06
CA GLU A 79 -9.36 10.08 -11.63
C GLU A 79 -8.47 10.68 -10.53
N VAL A 80 -8.17 9.93 -9.47
CA VAL A 80 -7.33 10.42 -8.37
C VAL A 80 -5.87 10.60 -8.77
N ALA A 81 -5.33 9.72 -9.65
CA ALA A 81 -3.98 9.85 -10.16
C ALA A 81 -3.81 11.08 -11.06
N ALA A 82 -4.77 11.31 -11.98
CA ALA A 82 -4.77 12.52 -12.80
C ALA A 82 -4.86 13.79 -11.93
N TYR A 83 -5.79 13.80 -10.99
CA TYR A 83 -5.95 14.89 -10.04
C TYR A 83 -4.67 15.17 -9.23
N ALA A 84 -3.99 14.13 -8.75
CA ALA A 84 -2.71 14.27 -8.06
C ALA A 84 -1.64 14.93 -8.95
N LEU A 85 -1.49 14.44 -10.20
CA LEU A 85 -0.52 14.98 -11.15
C LEU A 85 -0.79 16.45 -11.52
N GLU A 86 -2.05 16.82 -11.74
CA GLU A 86 -2.49 18.21 -12.02
C GLU A 86 -2.16 19.15 -10.86
N ASN A 87 -2.13 18.63 -9.63
CA ASN A 87 -1.80 19.39 -8.42
C ASN A 87 -0.34 19.21 -7.96
N ASN A 88 0.57 18.84 -8.85
CA ASN A 88 1.99 18.62 -8.54
C ASN A 88 2.24 17.64 -7.38
N ILE A 89 1.40 16.63 -7.23
CA ILE A 89 1.61 15.46 -6.39
C ILE A 89 2.13 14.34 -7.30
N GLY A 90 3.26 13.73 -6.96
CA GLY A 90 3.78 12.57 -7.68
C GLY A 90 2.85 11.37 -7.53
N VAL A 91 2.89 10.43 -8.47
CA VAL A 91 2.08 9.19 -8.42
C VAL A 91 2.96 8.00 -8.73
N ILE A 92 2.95 7.01 -7.85
CA ILE A 92 3.57 5.72 -8.07
C ILE A 92 2.65 4.60 -7.60
N LEU A 93 2.35 3.67 -8.50
CA LEU A 93 1.65 2.44 -8.21
C LEU A 93 2.69 1.33 -7.99
N LEU A 94 2.45 0.47 -7.00
CA LEU A 94 3.31 -0.67 -6.68
C LEU A 94 2.57 -1.98 -6.84
N ASN A 95 3.15 -2.91 -7.59
CA ASN A 95 2.67 -4.28 -7.66
C ASN A 95 3.51 -5.16 -6.73
N SER A 96 2.90 -5.55 -5.60
CA SER A 96 3.54 -6.34 -4.54
C SER A 96 3.12 -7.81 -4.55
N ASN A 97 2.43 -8.28 -5.60
CA ASN A 97 1.98 -9.67 -5.72
C ASN A 97 3.11 -10.60 -6.16
N GLU A 98 4.10 -10.80 -5.30
CA GLU A 98 5.30 -11.57 -5.63
C GLU A 98 5.00 -13.04 -5.93
N ALA A 99 4.00 -13.65 -5.29
CA ALA A 99 3.57 -15.02 -5.59
C ALA A 99 3.00 -15.19 -7.03
N ASN A 100 2.59 -14.09 -7.67
CA ASN A 100 2.06 -14.10 -9.04
C ASN A 100 3.06 -13.51 -10.06
N ARG A 101 4.32 -13.30 -9.65
CA ARG A 101 5.34 -12.60 -10.45
C ARG A 101 5.73 -13.35 -11.72
N ASP A 102 5.60 -14.65 -11.73
CA ASP A 102 5.85 -15.49 -12.92
C ASP A 102 4.62 -15.63 -13.85
N GLY A 103 3.52 -14.93 -13.53
CA GLY A 103 2.25 -15.01 -14.24
C GLY A 103 1.59 -13.65 -14.47
N ASN A 104 0.37 -13.50 -13.96
CA ASN A 104 -0.50 -12.35 -14.22
C ASN A 104 0.03 -11.00 -13.65
N ASP A 105 0.96 -11.02 -12.73
CA ASP A 105 1.64 -9.85 -12.17
C ASP A 105 3.12 -9.80 -12.59
N SER A 106 3.50 -10.51 -13.67
CA SER A 106 4.84 -10.41 -14.27
C SER A 106 5.09 -9.01 -14.81
N PHE A 107 6.38 -8.68 -14.97
CA PHE A 107 6.77 -7.37 -15.50
C PHE A 107 6.12 -7.07 -16.86
N GLU A 108 6.09 -8.05 -17.77
CA GLU A 108 5.47 -7.89 -19.09
C GLU A 108 3.94 -7.76 -18.97
N ALA A 109 3.30 -8.49 -18.07
CA ALA A 109 1.87 -8.34 -17.79
C ALA A 109 1.55 -6.96 -17.22
N MET A 110 2.40 -6.42 -16.31
CA MET A 110 2.26 -5.06 -15.79
C MET A 110 2.37 -4.00 -16.90
N LYS A 111 3.32 -4.15 -17.82
CA LYS A 111 3.47 -3.25 -18.97
C LYS A 111 2.22 -3.29 -19.86
N ALA A 112 1.76 -4.48 -20.22
CA ALA A 112 0.56 -4.66 -21.03
C ALA A 112 -0.66 -4.02 -20.37
N TYR A 113 -0.86 -4.26 -19.08
CA TYR A 113 -1.95 -3.69 -18.30
C TYR A 113 -1.89 -2.16 -18.24
N ALA A 114 -0.72 -1.59 -18.01
CA ALA A 114 -0.54 -0.14 -17.96
C ALA A 114 -0.81 0.53 -19.31
N ILE A 115 -0.43 -0.11 -20.43
CA ILE A 115 -0.73 0.36 -21.80
C ILE A 115 -2.25 0.33 -22.02
N GLU A 116 -2.91 -0.78 -21.72
CA GLU A 116 -4.36 -0.95 -21.83
C GLU A 116 -5.11 0.10 -21.02
N GLN A 117 -4.66 0.32 -19.78
CA GLN A 117 -5.27 1.29 -18.87
C GLN A 117 -4.83 2.74 -19.13
N LYS A 118 -3.89 2.97 -20.06
CA LYS A 118 -3.34 4.30 -20.43
C LYS A 118 -2.71 5.02 -19.24
N TYR A 119 -1.88 4.32 -18.45
CA TYR A 119 -1.16 4.93 -17.34
C TYR A 119 -0.11 5.92 -17.85
N ASN A 120 -0.08 7.12 -17.29
CA ASN A 120 0.92 8.16 -17.53
C ASN A 120 1.71 8.52 -16.26
N TRP A 121 1.75 7.59 -15.30
CA TRP A 121 2.47 7.65 -14.03
C TRP A 121 3.27 6.38 -13.81
N HIS A 122 4.09 6.35 -12.76
CA HIS A 122 4.92 5.19 -12.46
C HIS A 122 4.09 3.98 -12.02
N TYR A 123 4.45 2.82 -12.53
CA TYR A 123 3.95 1.53 -12.07
C TYR A 123 5.12 0.58 -11.90
N ALA A 124 5.56 0.37 -10.66
CA ALA A 124 6.79 -0.31 -10.35
C ALA A 124 6.57 -1.67 -9.67
N VAL A 125 7.56 -2.54 -9.83
CA VAL A 125 7.62 -3.83 -9.16
C VAL A 125 8.10 -3.62 -7.74
N ASP A 126 7.29 -3.99 -6.75
CA ASP A 126 7.71 -4.15 -5.37
C ASP A 126 8.23 -5.58 -5.18
N LYS A 127 9.55 -5.73 -5.37
CA LYS A 127 10.22 -7.02 -5.29
C LYS A 127 10.11 -7.58 -3.88
N ASP A 128 9.80 -8.87 -3.79
CA ASP A 128 9.63 -9.62 -2.54
C ASP A 128 8.57 -9.01 -1.59
N SER A 129 7.67 -8.16 -2.12
CA SER A 129 6.67 -7.40 -1.35
C SER A 129 7.26 -6.50 -0.25
N LYS A 130 8.52 -6.09 -0.41
CA LYS A 130 9.31 -5.38 0.60
C LYS A 130 8.67 -4.04 1.00
N MET A 131 8.25 -3.24 0.01
CA MET A 131 7.60 -1.96 0.31
C MET A 131 6.23 -2.17 0.95
N ALA A 132 5.47 -3.19 0.52
CA ALA A 132 4.22 -3.54 1.17
C ALA A 132 4.43 -3.87 2.66
N ASP A 133 5.50 -4.58 3.01
CA ASP A 133 5.82 -4.90 4.40
C ASP A 133 6.21 -3.66 5.20
N GLU A 134 7.06 -2.79 4.66
CA GLU A 134 7.50 -1.54 5.30
C GLU A 134 6.35 -0.53 5.52
N PHE A 135 5.36 -0.50 4.62
CA PHE A 135 4.16 0.33 4.75
C PHE A 135 3.08 -0.31 5.63
N GLY A 136 3.21 -1.60 5.93
CA GLY A 136 2.15 -2.38 6.53
C GLY A 136 0.98 -2.61 5.58
N ALA A 137 1.16 -2.43 4.26
CA ALA A 137 0.11 -2.61 3.28
C ALA A 137 -0.31 -4.09 3.20
N ALA A 138 -1.61 -4.34 3.26
CA ALA A 138 -2.16 -5.68 3.32
C ALA A 138 -3.04 -6.03 2.11
N MET A 139 -3.61 -5.03 1.45
CA MET A 139 -4.64 -5.20 0.42
C MET A 139 -4.33 -4.44 -0.87
N THR A 140 -5.10 -4.72 -1.92
CA THR A 140 -5.12 -3.96 -3.18
C THR A 140 -6.57 -3.67 -3.59
N PRO A 141 -6.93 -2.41 -3.96
CA PRO A 141 -6.09 -1.22 -3.93
C PRO A 141 -5.95 -0.64 -2.51
N GLU A 142 -4.81 -0.06 -2.17
CA GLU A 142 -4.55 0.61 -0.89
C GLU A 142 -3.70 1.85 -1.12
N SER A 143 -4.08 3.01 -0.52
CA SER A 143 -3.50 4.31 -0.84
C SER A 143 -2.79 4.93 0.36
N PHE A 144 -1.65 5.59 0.10
CA PHE A 144 -0.85 6.35 1.07
C PHE A 144 -0.49 7.71 0.45
N LEU A 145 -0.87 8.80 1.10
CA LEU A 145 -0.58 10.15 0.65
C LEU A 145 0.45 10.81 1.56
N PHE A 146 1.56 11.23 0.97
CA PHE A 146 2.65 11.92 1.66
C PHE A 146 2.72 13.37 1.21
N ASN A 147 3.03 14.28 2.15
CA ASN A 147 3.29 15.67 1.84
C ASN A 147 4.69 15.88 1.22
N LYS A 148 5.04 17.12 0.90
CA LYS A 148 6.33 17.49 0.29
C LYS A 148 7.54 17.21 1.19
N GLU A 149 7.37 17.11 2.50
CA GLU A 149 8.39 16.70 3.45
C GLU A 149 8.49 15.16 3.58
N GLY A 150 7.73 14.40 2.79
CA GLY A 150 7.67 12.94 2.84
C GLY A 150 7.00 12.38 4.09
N LYS A 151 6.10 13.14 4.72
CA LYS A 151 5.34 12.69 5.90
C LYS A 151 3.98 12.17 5.49
N LEU A 152 3.60 10.98 5.99
CA LEU A 152 2.32 10.36 5.73
C LEU A 152 1.18 11.21 6.33
N LEU A 153 0.24 11.62 5.49
CA LEU A 153 -0.93 12.40 5.91
C LEU A 153 -2.23 11.62 5.81
N TYR A 154 -2.31 10.68 4.88
CA TYR A 154 -3.51 9.86 4.70
C TYR A 154 -3.13 8.41 4.35
N HIS A 155 -3.87 7.46 4.91
CA HIS A 155 -3.79 6.05 4.57
C HIS A 155 -5.20 5.46 4.53
N GLY A 156 -5.56 4.83 3.40
CA GLY A 156 -6.87 4.23 3.33
C GLY A 156 -7.40 3.93 1.92
N ALA A 157 -8.72 3.70 1.87
CA ALA A 157 -9.46 3.48 0.63
C ALA A 157 -9.57 4.78 -0.19
N ILE A 158 -9.83 4.65 -1.50
CA ILE A 158 -10.08 5.80 -2.38
C ILE A 158 -11.37 6.52 -1.96
N ASN A 159 -12.44 5.76 -1.63
CA ASN A 159 -13.74 6.31 -1.29
C ASN A 159 -14.56 5.38 -0.36
N ASN A 160 -15.79 5.78 -0.02
CA ASN A 160 -16.66 5.07 0.93
C ASN A 160 -17.47 3.90 0.34
N LYS A 161 -17.34 3.59 -0.95
CA LYS A 161 -18.11 2.53 -1.63
C LYS A 161 -17.18 1.53 -2.35
N PRO A 162 -16.41 0.73 -1.62
CA PRO A 162 -15.37 -0.14 -2.23
C PRO A 162 -15.94 -1.22 -3.15
N ARG A 163 -17.19 -1.62 -2.98
CA ARG A 163 -17.86 -2.60 -3.87
C ARG A 163 -18.50 -1.96 -5.10
N ASN A 164 -18.80 -0.66 -5.04
CA ASN A 164 -19.40 0.12 -6.13
C ASN A 164 -18.81 1.55 -6.13
N PRO A 165 -17.55 1.71 -6.48
CA PRO A 165 -16.81 2.97 -6.31
C PRO A 165 -17.39 4.14 -7.11
N ASP A 166 -18.12 3.87 -8.19
CA ASP A 166 -18.74 4.89 -9.02
C ASP A 166 -19.92 5.59 -8.33
N ASN A 167 -20.52 4.94 -7.33
CA ASN A 167 -21.63 5.48 -6.54
C ASN A 167 -21.15 6.03 -5.19
N ALA A 168 -19.88 6.41 -5.09
CA ALA A 168 -19.34 6.99 -3.87
C ALA A 168 -19.99 8.34 -3.55
N GLU A 169 -20.31 8.53 -2.27
CA GLU A 169 -20.80 9.80 -1.73
C GLU A 169 -19.65 10.63 -1.13
N THR A 170 -18.59 9.96 -0.74
CA THR A 170 -17.40 10.58 -0.13
C THR A 170 -16.13 10.05 -0.79
N GLU A 171 -15.35 10.92 -1.36
CA GLU A 171 -14.08 10.65 -2.03
C GLU A 171 -12.91 10.97 -1.08
N TYR A 172 -12.65 10.10 -0.11
CA TYR A 172 -11.71 10.35 0.99
C TYR A 172 -10.30 10.74 0.54
N LEU A 173 -9.74 10.01 -0.42
CA LEU A 173 -8.39 10.30 -0.92
C LEU A 173 -8.33 11.67 -1.60
N LYS A 174 -9.35 12.02 -2.40
CA LYS A 174 -9.42 13.34 -3.04
C LYS A 174 -9.55 14.43 -2.00
N GLN A 175 -10.42 14.26 -1.00
CA GLN A 175 -10.58 15.21 0.11
C GLN A 175 -9.26 15.41 0.86
N ALA A 176 -8.52 14.33 1.15
CA ALA A 176 -7.21 14.43 1.79
C ALA A 176 -6.19 15.22 0.93
N MET A 177 -6.20 15.03 -0.40
CA MET A 177 -5.36 15.82 -1.30
C MET A 177 -5.76 17.31 -1.28
N ASP A 178 -7.06 17.62 -1.32
CA ASP A 178 -7.58 19.00 -1.25
C ASP A 178 -7.15 19.71 0.05
N GLU A 179 -7.28 19.01 1.18
CA GLU A 179 -6.87 19.53 2.49
C GLU A 179 -5.35 19.72 2.58
N MET A 180 -4.56 18.77 2.07
CA MET A 180 -3.10 18.87 2.00
C MET A 180 -2.65 20.06 1.16
N ILE A 181 -3.20 20.25 -0.03
CA ILE A 181 -2.89 21.36 -0.93
C ILE A 181 -3.24 22.71 -0.28
N ALA A 182 -4.35 22.74 0.44
CA ALA A 182 -4.79 23.93 1.18
C ALA A 182 -3.99 24.19 2.48
N GLY A 183 -3.00 23.34 2.82
CA GLY A 183 -2.23 23.44 4.06
C GLY A 183 -3.05 23.17 5.32
N LYS A 184 -4.17 22.48 5.20
CA LYS A 184 -5.05 22.13 6.32
C LYS A 184 -4.64 20.80 6.95
N VAL A 185 -5.05 20.60 8.19
CA VAL A 185 -5.00 19.27 8.82
C VAL A 185 -5.99 18.34 8.11
N ILE A 186 -5.56 17.11 7.81
CA ILE A 186 -6.45 16.12 7.19
C ILE A 186 -7.55 15.75 8.17
N SER A 187 -8.78 15.99 7.79
CA SER A 187 -9.95 15.77 8.65
C SER A 187 -10.22 14.29 8.92
N GLN A 188 -9.90 13.41 7.95
CA GLN A 188 -10.02 11.97 8.06
C GLN A 188 -8.69 11.32 7.59
N PRO A 189 -7.66 11.21 8.46
CA PRO A 189 -6.33 10.75 8.05
C PRO A 189 -6.24 9.25 7.77
N THR A 190 -7.21 8.46 8.25
CA THR A 190 -7.26 7.01 8.00
C THR A 190 -8.67 6.57 7.66
N TYR A 191 -8.78 5.62 6.72
CA TYR A 191 -10.04 4.97 6.39
C TYR A 191 -9.83 3.47 6.11
N PRO A 192 -10.74 2.57 6.56
CA PRO A 192 -10.60 1.13 6.32
C PRO A 192 -10.44 0.80 4.83
N GLN A 193 -9.48 -0.08 4.52
CA GLN A 193 -9.28 -0.61 3.17
C GLN A 193 -10.21 -1.79 2.92
N TYR A 194 -10.53 -1.95 1.64
CA TYR A 194 -11.28 -3.11 1.15
C TYR A 194 -10.65 -3.56 -0.15
N GLY A 195 -10.25 -4.82 -0.22
CA GLY A 195 -9.57 -5.31 -1.40
C GLY A 195 -9.23 -6.79 -1.34
N CYS A 196 -8.38 -7.21 -2.25
CA CYS A 196 -7.76 -8.52 -2.22
C CYS A 196 -6.46 -8.44 -1.41
N GLY A 197 -6.18 -9.45 -0.60
CA GLY A 197 -4.88 -9.53 0.09
C GLY A 197 -3.71 -9.55 -0.91
N ILE A 198 -2.64 -8.82 -0.59
CA ILE A 198 -1.37 -8.87 -1.34
C ILE A 198 -0.84 -10.30 -1.33
N LYS A 199 -0.45 -10.81 -2.50
CA LYS A 199 0.02 -12.19 -2.71
C LYS A 199 1.53 -12.26 -2.48
N ARG A 200 1.93 -12.31 -1.22
CA ARG A 200 3.32 -12.49 -0.83
C ARG A 200 3.83 -13.89 -1.19
N LYS A 201 5.12 -14.01 -1.46
CA LYS A 201 5.78 -15.29 -1.61
C LYS A 201 6.03 -15.86 -0.20
N GLY A 202 5.57 -17.10 0.03
CA GLY A 202 5.82 -17.83 1.28
C GLY A 202 7.24 -18.37 1.35
#